data_e54be869e4fb22356bacd84756cb03c6
#
_entry.id   e54be869e4fb22356bacd84756cb03c6
#
_cell.length_a   1.000
_cell.length_b   1.000
_cell.length_c   1.000
_cell.angle_alpha   90.00
_cell.angle_beta   90.00
_cell.angle_gamma   90.00
#
_symmetry.space_group_name_H-M   'P 1'
#
loop_
_entity.id
_entity.type
_entity.pdbx_description
1 polymer ?
#
loop_
_entity_poly.entity_id
_entity_poly.type
_entity_poly.pdbx_seq_one_letter_code
_entity_poly.pdbx_strand_id
1 'polypeptide(L)' 'MFEVAKSYSIKMWADDDNRGIITEHHGCKVLEVQMPVIKIRQTLMGGEIIEMINTASIAFVSAVPDEG' A
#
# COMPACT_ATOMS: atom_id res chain seq x y z
N MET A 1 -0.43 12.33 -5.05
CA MET A 1 -0.78 11.47 -6.18
C MET A 1 0.25 10.36 -6.35
N PHE A 2 -0.20 9.16 -6.68
CA PHE A 2 0.71 8.04 -6.85
C PHE A 2 1.40 8.08 -8.20
N GLU A 3 2.69 7.77 -8.20
CA GLU A 3 3.45 7.73 -9.44
C GLU A 3 3.94 6.31 -9.69
N VAL A 4 3.76 5.85 -10.90
CA VAL A 4 4.22 4.52 -11.30
C VAL A 4 5.73 4.44 -11.13
N ALA A 5 6.21 3.28 -10.67
CA ALA A 5 7.60 2.96 -10.42
C ALA A 5 8.19 3.62 -9.17
N LYS A 6 7.38 4.35 -8.44
CA LYS A 6 7.81 4.96 -7.19
C LYS A 6 7.34 4.12 -6.01
N SER A 7 8.13 4.09 -4.95
CA SER A 7 7.81 3.30 -3.78
C SER A 7 7.19 4.16 -2.68
N TYR A 8 6.27 3.56 -1.93
CA TYR A 8 5.53 4.23 -0.89
C TYR A 8 5.48 3.39 0.37
N SER A 9 5.37 4.07 1.50
CA SER A 9 5.02 3.42 2.76
C SER A 9 3.52 3.59 2.95
N ILE A 10 2.80 2.49 3.05
CA ILE A 10 1.35 2.49 3.09
C ILE A 10 0.87 1.98 4.44
N LYS A 11 -0.02 2.73 5.07
CA LYS A 11 -0.64 2.35 6.33
C LYS A 11 -2.08 1.95 6.09
N MET A 12 -2.47 0.84 6.66
CA MET A 12 -3.83 0.34 6.54
C MET A 12 -4.26 -0.29 7.86
N TRP A 13 -5.57 -0.31 8.09
CA TRP A 13 -6.12 -1.04 9.23
C TRP A 13 -5.86 -2.52 9.03
N ALA A 14 -5.36 -3.17 10.07
CA ALA A 14 -4.91 -4.54 9.96
C ALA A 14 -6.04 -5.55 10.00
N ASP A 15 -7.19 -5.12 10.46
CA ASP A 15 -8.18 -6.10 10.82
C ASP A 15 -9.58 -5.50 10.71
N ASP A 16 -10.53 -6.36 10.42
CA ASP A 16 -11.92 -5.98 10.21
C ASP A 16 -12.63 -5.56 11.47
N ASP A 17 -12.08 -5.91 12.62
CA ASP A 17 -12.72 -5.61 13.90
C ASP A 17 -12.45 -4.21 14.39
N ASN A 18 -11.71 -3.43 13.66
CA ASN A 18 -11.41 -2.05 14.01
C ASN A 18 -10.87 -1.89 15.41
N ARG A 19 -9.92 -2.71 15.75
CA ARG A 19 -9.33 -2.65 17.08
C ARG A 19 -8.23 -1.62 17.21
N GLY A 20 -8.11 -0.77 16.23
CA GLY A 20 -7.11 0.28 16.27
C GLY A 20 -5.72 -0.17 15.89
N ILE A 21 -5.60 -1.33 15.30
CA ILE A 21 -4.30 -1.83 14.86
C ILE A 21 -4.05 -1.38 13.45
N ILE A 22 -2.93 -0.71 13.25
CA ILE A 22 -2.53 -0.25 11.92
C ILE A 22 -1.28 -0.99 11.51
N THR A 23 -1.30 -1.54 10.30
CA THR A 23 -0.10 -2.14 9.72
C THR A 23 0.53 -1.14 8.76
N GLU A 24 1.84 -1.13 8.74
CA GLU A 24 2.59 -0.27 7.86
C GLU A 24 3.45 -1.14 6.95
N HIS A 25 3.32 -0.90 5.66
CA HIS A 25 4.07 -1.65 4.65
C HIS A 25 5.01 -0.70 3.93
N HIS A 26 6.29 -0.99 3.98
CA HIS A 26 7.32 -0.16 3.34
C HIS A 26 7.71 -0.77 2.00
N GLY A 27 8.23 0.07 1.12
CA GLY A 27 8.75 -0.41 -0.14
C GLY A 27 7.69 -0.94 -1.09
N CYS A 28 6.50 -0.37 -1.02
CA CYS A 28 5.43 -0.77 -1.94
C CYS A 28 5.61 -0.01 -3.25
N LYS A 29 6.12 -0.71 -4.26
CA LYS A 29 6.35 -0.08 -5.56
C LYS A 29 5.06 -0.07 -6.36
N VAL A 30 4.66 1.11 -6.81
CA VAL A 30 3.44 1.26 -7.61
C VAL A 30 3.71 0.78 -9.03
N LEU A 31 2.92 -0.18 -9.48
CA LEU A 31 3.04 -0.74 -10.83
C LEU A 31 2.02 -0.12 -11.78
N GLU A 32 0.85 0.22 -11.26
CA GLU A 32 -0.24 0.71 -12.08
C GLU A 32 -1.17 1.55 -11.23
N VAL A 33 -1.73 2.59 -11.81
CA VAL A 33 -2.65 3.49 -11.11
C VAL A 33 -3.94 3.59 -11.91
N GLN A 34 -5.05 3.19 -11.29
CA GLN A 34 -6.39 3.37 -11.84
C GLN A 34 -7.25 3.84 -10.68
N MET A 35 -7.11 5.11 -10.33
CA MET A 35 -7.76 5.64 -9.14
C MET A 35 -9.23 5.27 -9.07
N PRO A 36 -9.72 4.86 -7.92
CA PRO A 36 -9.03 4.88 -6.62
C PRO A 36 -8.17 3.64 -6.33
N VAL A 37 -7.96 2.78 -7.32
CA VAL A 37 -7.22 1.53 -7.11
C VAL A 37 -5.81 1.66 -7.63
N ILE A 38 -4.85 1.18 -6.84
CA ILE A 38 -3.46 1.10 -7.28
C ILE A 38 -3.00 -0.34 -7.18
N LYS A 39 -2.12 -0.73 -8.07
CA LYS A 39 -1.48 -2.03 -8.03
C LYS A 39 -0.05 -1.85 -7.53
N ILE A 40 0.32 -2.59 -6.51
CA ILE A 40 1.65 -2.47 -5.92
C ILE A 40 2.35 -3.82 -5.91
N ARG A 41 3.67 -3.74 -5.85
CA ARG A 41 4.52 -4.91 -5.65
C ARG A 41 5.29 -4.71 -4.35
N GLN A 42 5.22 -5.69 -3.48
CA GLN A 42 5.91 -5.66 -2.21
C GLN A 42 6.88 -6.84 -2.15
N THR A 43 8.13 -6.53 -1.81
CA THR A 43 9.15 -7.57 -1.68
C THR A 43 9.18 -8.03 -0.23
N LEU A 44 9.00 -9.31 -0.03
CA LEU A 44 9.01 -9.93 1.28
C LEU A 44 10.12 -10.95 1.33
N MET A 45 10.46 -11.39 2.55
CA MET A 45 11.41 -12.48 2.71
C MET A 45 10.81 -13.72 2.06
N GLY A 46 11.47 -14.22 1.06
CA GLY A 46 10.98 -15.40 0.35
C GLY A 46 10.25 -15.11 -0.93
N GLY A 47 10.11 -13.85 -1.32
CA GLY A 47 9.52 -13.57 -2.61
C GLY A 47 8.86 -12.21 -2.71
N GLU A 48 8.06 -12.07 -3.75
CA GLU A 48 7.34 -10.84 -4.01
C GLU A 48 5.85 -11.13 -4.08
N ILE A 49 5.05 -10.17 -3.63
CA ILE A 49 3.61 -10.26 -3.82
C ILE A 49 3.12 -9.02 -4.53
N ILE A 50 2.07 -9.21 -5.31
CA ILE A 50 1.42 -8.12 -6.03
C ILE A 50 0.00 -7.99 -5.47
N GLU A 51 -0.36 -6.78 -5.08
CA GLU A 51 -1.66 -6.53 -4.47
C GLU A 51 -2.34 -5.34 -5.12
N MET A 52 -3.67 -5.39 -5.10
CA MET A 52 -4.47 -4.25 -5.52
C MET A 52 -4.98 -3.56 -4.26
N ILE A 53 -4.79 -2.26 -4.17
CA ILE A 53 -5.22 -1.49 -3.01
C ILE A 53 -6.23 -0.44 -3.45
N ASN A 54 -7.38 -0.46 -2.80
CA ASN A 54 -8.41 0.56 -3.04
C ASN A 54 -8.20 1.69 -2.04
N THR A 55 -7.69 2.81 -2.51
CA THR A 55 -7.39 3.94 -1.63
C THR A 55 -8.63 4.66 -1.13
N ALA A 56 -9.79 4.32 -1.68
CA ALA A 56 -11.05 4.86 -1.18
C ALA A 56 -11.69 3.98 -0.11
N SER A 57 -11.07 2.83 0.19
CA SER A 57 -11.55 1.95 1.24
C SER A 57 -11.35 2.57 2.61
N ILE A 58 -12.27 2.29 3.54
CA ILE A 58 -12.11 2.78 4.90
C ILE A 58 -10.91 2.14 5.59
N ALA A 59 -10.41 1.04 5.05
CA ALA A 59 -9.22 0.39 5.61
C ALA A 59 -7.94 1.13 5.24
N PHE A 60 -7.99 1.97 4.24
CA PHE A 60 -6.81 2.72 3.80
C PHE A 60 -6.61 3.94 4.69
N VAL A 61 -5.42 4.08 5.27
CA VAL A 61 -5.13 5.21 6.15
C VAL A 61 -4.31 6.27 5.45
N SER A 62 -3.16 5.90 4.93
CA SER A 62 -2.28 6.87 4.28
C SER A 62 -1.21 6.19 3.46
N ALA A 63 -0.62 6.97 2.57
CA ALA A 63 0.53 6.53 1.78
C ALA A 63 1.48 7.71 1.67
N VAL A 64 2.75 7.47 1.96
CA VAL A 64 3.78 8.49 1.94
C VAL A 64 4.92 8.00 1.07
N PRO A 65 5.47 8.84 0.18
CA PRO A 65 6.60 8.41 -0.64
C PRO A 65 7.78 7.99 0.24
N ASP A 66 8.37 6.87 -0.09
CA ASP A 66 9.59 6.44 0.56
C ASP A 66 10.73 7.31 0.07
N GLU A 67 11.56 7.75 0.99
CA GLU A 67 12.75 8.47 0.60
C GLU A 67 13.86 7.45 0.49
N GLY A 68 14.18 7.15 -0.73
CA GLY A 68 15.16 6.13 -1.02
C GLY A 68 16.55 6.55 -0.72
#